data_5baa25e76774d279afe3eb7767ab0331
#
_entry.id   5baa25e76774d279afe3eb7767ab0331
#
_cell.length_a   1.000
_cell.length_b   1.000
_cell.length_c   1.000
_cell.angle_alpha   90.00
_cell.angle_beta   90.00
_cell.angle_gamma   90.00
#
_symmetry.space_group_name_H-M   'P 1'
#
loop_
_entity.id
_entity.type
_entity.pdbx_description
1 polymer ?
#
loop_
_entity_poly.entity_id
_entity_poly.type
_entity_poly.pdbx_seq_one_letter_code
_entity_poly.pdbx_strand_id
1 'polypeptide(L)'
;MHVNDNLQQMAYDTFMHSFFRKESNGKLGDIIVENAKSPIQVGDAKAANNGDIPFFTSGDAVLKWPEALVTGRNCYLNTGGNADVKFYVGDAAYSTDTWCITASGEMSDYLYLLLLSIKPELNQKYFQGTGLKHLQKPMLKDRPIYIPATKELDTFNKTVQPWFDMIASNVKESQSLVALRDWLLPMLMNGQAVVED
;
A
#
# COMPACT_ATOMS: atom_id res chain seq x y z
N MET A 1 8.35 -2.79 -18.60
CA MET A 1 7.97 -1.87 -17.52
C MET A 1 6.46 -1.79 -17.52
N HIS A 2 5.83 -2.17 -16.43
CA HIS A 2 4.36 -2.23 -16.37
C HIS A 2 3.78 -0.81 -16.25
N VAL A 3 2.56 -0.60 -16.75
CA VAL A 3 1.86 0.71 -16.68
C VAL A 3 1.79 1.23 -15.25
N ASN A 4 1.46 0.34 -14.29
CA ASN A 4 1.37 0.70 -12.89
C ASN A 4 2.72 1.18 -12.29
N ASP A 5 3.84 0.57 -12.70
CA ASP A 5 5.18 0.99 -12.24
C ASP A 5 5.49 2.41 -12.75
N ASN A 6 5.11 2.72 -13.99
CA ASN A 6 5.28 4.06 -14.55
C ASN A 6 4.44 5.10 -13.81
N LEU A 7 3.17 4.80 -13.53
CA LEU A 7 2.28 5.70 -12.77
C LEU A 7 2.82 5.95 -11.37
N GLN A 8 3.28 4.92 -10.68
CA GLN A 8 3.91 5.06 -9.37
C GLN A 8 5.19 5.89 -9.43
N GLN A 9 6.03 5.67 -10.44
CA GLN A 9 7.26 6.46 -10.63
C GLN A 9 6.95 7.93 -10.89
N MET A 10 5.95 8.24 -11.74
CA MET A 10 5.50 9.61 -11.98
C MET A 10 5.02 10.29 -10.70
N ALA A 11 4.26 9.57 -9.86
CA ALA A 11 3.80 10.07 -8.57
C ALA A 11 5.00 10.36 -7.63
N TYR A 12 5.97 9.46 -7.59
CA TYR A 12 7.19 9.62 -6.80
C TYR A 12 8.03 10.82 -7.26
N ASP A 13 8.23 10.98 -8.57
CA ASP A 13 9.00 12.10 -9.13
C ASP A 13 8.30 13.44 -8.85
N THR A 14 6.97 13.47 -8.94
CA THR A 14 6.15 14.64 -8.60
C THR A 14 6.30 15.00 -7.12
N PHE A 15 6.27 14.02 -6.21
CA PHE A 15 6.52 14.21 -4.79
C PHE A 15 7.92 14.76 -4.53
N MET A 16 8.95 14.14 -5.13
CA MET A 16 10.36 14.56 -4.96
C MET A 16 10.57 16.01 -5.46
N HIS A 17 9.97 16.36 -6.60
CA HIS A 17 10.05 17.72 -7.13
C HIS A 17 9.36 18.75 -6.21
N SER A 18 8.21 18.39 -5.66
CA SER A 18 7.35 19.33 -4.90
C SER A 18 7.83 19.53 -3.46
N PHE A 19 8.38 18.48 -2.80
CA PHE A 19 8.53 18.48 -1.35
C PHE A 19 9.91 18.09 -0.84
N PHE A 20 10.74 17.38 -1.61
CA PHE A 20 11.99 16.77 -1.10
C PHE A 20 12.98 17.76 -0.48
N ARG A 21 13.02 19.00 -0.98
CA ARG A 21 13.97 20.04 -0.53
C ARG A 21 13.38 21.02 0.47
N LYS A 22 12.13 20.81 0.89
CA LYS A 22 11.48 21.72 1.81
C LYS A 22 11.92 21.48 3.25
N GLU A 23 12.05 22.54 4.02
CA GLU A 23 12.40 22.48 5.44
C GLU A 23 11.25 21.85 6.24
N SER A 24 11.61 21.02 7.22
CA SER A 24 10.65 20.36 8.10
C SER A 24 9.95 21.39 8.97
N ASN A 25 8.61 21.28 9.06
CA ASN A 25 7.74 22.15 9.86
C ASN A 25 6.83 21.39 10.82
N GLY A 26 6.97 20.06 10.90
CA GLY A 26 6.21 19.19 11.80
C GLY A 26 6.85 17.81 11.93
N LYS A 27 6.14 16.87 12.54
CA LYS A 27 6.56 15.49 12.74
C LYS A 27 5.68 14.53 11.95
N LEU A 28 6.21 13.37 11.61
CA LEU A 28 5.46 12.33 10.91
C LEU A 28 4.23 11.88 11.72
N GLY A 29 4.34 11.82 13.03
CA GLY A 29 3.23 11.49 13.93
C GLY A 29 2.06 12.46 13.89
N ASP A 30 2.28 13.71 13.47
CA ASP A 30 1.23 14.74 13.41
C ASP A 30 0.21 14.46 12.30
N ILE A 31 0.60 13.69 11.29
CA ILE A 31 -0.26 13.36 10.15
C ILE A 31 -0.76 11.92 10.15
N ILE A 32 -0.08 11.00 10.84
CA ILE A 32 -0.45 9.57 10.86
C ILE A 32 -1.74 9.34 11.64
N VAL A 33 -2.65 8.58 11.02
CA VAL A 33 -3.81 7.97 11.66
C VAL A 33 -3.63 6.46 11.60
N GLU A 34 -3.56 5.81 12.76
CA GLU A 34 -3.43 4.35 12.84
C GLU A 34 -4.78 3.66 12.70
N ASN A 35 -4.85 2.65 11.86
CA ASN A 35 -5.97 1.72 11.84
C ASN A 35 -5.84 0.71 12.99
N ALA A 36 -6.94 0.05 13.35
CA ALA A 36 -6.96 -0.96 14.39
C ALA A 36 -5.99 -2.11 14.08
N LYS A 37 -5.41 -2.71 15.10
CA LYS A 37 -4.56 -3.90 14.88
C LYS A 37 -5.42 -5.05 14.36
N SER A 38 -4.98 -5.68 13.25
CA SER A 38 -5.67 -6.85 12.71
C SER A 38 -5.57 -8.05 13.66
N PRO A 39 -6.65 -8.80 13.88
CA PRO A 39 -6.63 -10.07 14.60
C PRO A 39 -6.16 -11.24 13.71
N ILE A 40 -6.07 -11.07 12.38
CA ILE A 40 -5.87 -12.15 11.42
C ILE A 40 -4.38 -12.46 11.25
N GLN A 41 -4.00 -13.71 11.41
CA GLN A 41 -2.65 -14.17 11.15
C GLN A 41 -2.47 -14.54 9.66
N VAL A 42 -1.24 -14.48 9.19
CA VAL A 42 -0.90 -14.89 7.80
C VAL A 42 -1.26 -16.35 7.54
N GLY A 43 -1.14 -17.21 8.57
CA GLY A 43 -1.54 -18.62 8.51
C GLY A 43 -3.02 -18.81 8.22
N ASP A 44 -3.87 -18.02 8.85
CA ASP A 44 -5.32 -18.06 8.67
C ASP A 44 -5.71 -17.64 7.23
N ALA A 45 -5.08 -16.58 6.75
CA ALA A 45 -5.32 -16.09 5.38
C ALA A 45 -4.85 -17.10 4.31
N LYS A 46 -3.74 -17.80 4.55
CA LYS A 46 -3.27 -18.88 3.65
C LYS A 46 -4.21 -20.09 3.68
N ALA A 47 -4.74 -20.45 4.85
CA ALA A 47 -5.64 -21.58 5.00
C ALA A 47 -7.02 -21.29 4.39
N ALA A 48 -7.53 -20.08 4.57
CA ALA A 48 -8.81 -19.66 4.02
C ALA A 48 -8.76 -19.59 2.48
N ASN A 49 -7.73 -18.96 1.92
CA ASN A 49 -7.46 -18.78 0.48
C ASN A 49 -8.71 -18.52 -0.37
N ASN A 50 -9.64 -17.71 0.16
CA ASN A 50 -10.92 -17.39 -0.46
C ASN A 50 -11.19 -15.88 -0.39
N GLY A 51 -12.22 -15.41 -1.12
CA GLY A 51 -12.59 -14.01 -1.19
C GLY A 51 -11.82 -13.26 -2.28
N ASP A 52 -12.17 -11.99 -2.43
CA ASP A 52 -11.64 -11.11 -3.49
C ASP A 52 -10.93 -9.87 -2.91
N ILE A 53 -10.92 -9.72 -1.59
CA ILE A 53 -10.29 -8.59 -0.92
C ILE A 53 -8.78 -8.86 -0.80
N PRO A 54 -7.90 -7.94 -1.24
CA PRO A 54 -6.47 -8.09 -1.08
C PRO A 54 -6.09 -8.06 0.40
N PHE A 55 -5.30 -9.05 0.81
CA PHE A 55 -4.80 -9.20 2.17
C PHE A 55 -3.30 -8.93 2.22
N PHE A 56 -2.92 -7.83 2.85
CA PHE A 56 -1.53 -7.40 2.95
C PHE A 56 -0.82 -8.07 4.11
N THR A 57 0.32 -8.68 3.81
CA THR A 57 1.20 -9.32 4.79
C THR A 57 2.43 -8.47 5.06
N SER A 58 3.19 -8.81 6.10
CA SER A 58 4.51 -8.23 6.36
C SER A 58 5.59 -8.66 5.36
N GLY A 59 5.33 -9.67 4.53
CA GLY A 59 6.18 -10.08 3.40
C GLY A 59 5.66 -9.53 2.07
N ASP A 60 6.27 -9.94 0.95
CA ASP A 60 5.93 -9.43 -0.39
C ASP A 60 4.56 -9.95 -0.89
N ALA A 61 4.10 -11.07 -0.36
CA ALA A 61 2.86 -11.70 -0.81
C ALA A 61 1.62 -10.89 -0.41
N VAL A 62 0.74 -10.67 -1.38
CA VAL A 62 -0.64 -10.22 -1.16
C VAL A 62 -1.54 -11.45 -1.34
N LEU A 63 -2.24 -11.82 -0.28
CA LEU A 63 -3.17 -12.95 -0.25
C LEU A 63 -4.59 -12.47 -0.51
N LYS A 64 -5.57 -13.38 -0.40
CA LYS A 64 -7.00 -13.08 -0.51
C LYS A 64 -7.68 -13.26 0.83
N TRP A 65 -8.72 -12.46 1.09
CA TRP A 65 -9.54 -12.54 2.28
C TRP A 65 -11.01 -12.21 1.95
N PRO A 66 -11.99 -12.79 2.65
CA PRO A 66 -13.41 -12.58 2.31
C PRO A 66 -13.94 -11.20 2.71
N GLU A 67 -13.38 -10.55 3.72
CA GLU A 67 -13.92 -9.33 4.31
C GLU A 67 -12.88 -8.21 4.40
N ALA A 68 -13.30 -6.98 4.12
CA ALA A 68 -12.46 -5.82 4.29
C ALA A 68 -12.33 -5.43 5.77
N LEU A 69 -11.11 -5.10 6.21
CA LEU A 69 -10.85 -4.49 7.51
C LEU A 69 -10.76 -2.97 7.42
N VAL A 70 -10.37 -2.46 6.26
CA VAL A 70 -10.24 -1.04 5.98
C VAL A 70 -10.65 -0.76 4.54
N THR A 71 -11.02 0.49 4.29
CA THR A 71 -11.31 1.00 2.94
C THR A 71 -10.57 2.32 2.73
N GLY A 72 -10.47 2.74 1.47
CA GLY A 72 -9.83 4.00 1.07
C GLY A 72 -8.32 3.89 0.87
N ARG A 73 -7.58 4.95 1.21
CA ARG A 73 -6.17 5.12 0.90
C ARG A 73 -5.31 4.77 2.10
N ASN A 74 -4.68 3.60 2.09
CA ASN A 74 -3.94 3.09 3.25
C ASN A 74 -2.52 2.65 2.87
N CYS A 75 -1.58 2.91 3.78
CA CYS A 75 -0.23 2.38 3.75
C CYS A 75 -0.13 1.14 4.65
N TYR A 76 0.60 0.14 4.18
CA TYR A 76 0.84 -1.11 4.89
C TYR A 76 2.35 -1.29 5.08
N LEU A 77 2.81 -1.16 6.32
CA LEU A 77 4.21 -1.35 6.68
C LEU A 77 4.36 -2.67 7.42
N ASN A 78 5.42 -3.41 7.12
CA ASN A 78 5.80 -4.53 7.97
C ASN A 78 6.29 -4.03 9.32
N THR A 79 6.10 -4.83 10.37
CA THR A 79 6.57 -4.50 11.72
C THR A 79 7.83 -5.26 12.11
N GLY A 80 8.28 -6.20 11.28
CA GLY A 80 9.47 -7.00 11.50
C GLY A 80 10.22 -7.32 10.20
N GLY A 81 11.50 -7.63 10.30
CA GLY A 81 12.37 -7.92 9.17
C GLY A 81 12.94 -6.67 8.50
N ASN A 82 12.99 -6.64 7.19
CA ASN A 82 13.42 -5.46 6.41
C ASN A 82 12.26 -4.52 6.16
N ALA A 83 12.54 -3.22 6.15
CA ALA A 83 11.52 -2.22 5.91
C ALA A 83 10.86 -2.38 4.53
N ASP A 84 9.54 -2.47 4.52
CA ASP A 84 8.74 -2.41 3.31
C ASP A 84 7.51 -1.53 3.52
N VAL A 85 7.10 -0.85 2.45
CA VAL A 85 5.95 0.06 2.44
C VAL A 85 5.12 -0.25 1.21
N LYS A 86 3.89 -0.67 1.44
CA LYS A 86 2.89 -0.91 0.39
C LYS A 86 1.79 0.12 0.50
N PHE A 87 1.11 0.37 -0.60
CA PHE A 87 -0.03 1.29 -0.67
C PHE A 87 -1.14 0.67 -1.50
N TYR A 88 -2.37 0.88 -1.07
CA TYR A 88 -3.53 0.43 -1.82
C TYR A 88 -4.70 1.38 -1.63
N VAL A 89 -5.48 1.54 -2.70
CA VAL A 89 -6.71 2.34 -2.72
C VAL A 89 -7.89 1.41 -2.93
N GLY A 90 -8.75 1.31 -1.93
CA GLY A 90 -9.93 0.45 -1.95
C GLY A 90 -10.09 -0.39 -0.68
N ASP A 91 -10.93 -1.40 -0.77
CA ASP A 91 -11.20 -2.34 0.31
C ASP A 91 -10.02 -3.31 0.47
N ALA A 92 -9.53 -3.45 1.69
CA ALA A 92 -8.37 -4.29 1.98
C ALA A 92 -8.41 -4.90 3.38
N ALA A 93 -7.68 -5.99 3.54
CA ALA A 93 -7.39 -6.59 4.83
C ALA A 93 -5.87 -6.72 5.03
N TYR A 94 -5.42 -7.00 6.25
CA TYR A 94 -4.00 -7.08 6.57
C TYR A 94 -3.74 -7.98 7.76
N SER A 95 -2.50 -8.46 7.86
CA SER A 95 -2.09 -9.37 8.93
C SER A 95 -1.80 -8.64 10.24
N THR A 96 -1.81 -9.40 11.33
CA THR A 96 -1.42 -8.94 12.68
C THR A 96 -0.03 -8.28 12.73
N ASP A 97 0.90 -8.69 11.83
CA ASP A 97 2.27 -8.18 11.75
C ASP A 97 2.44 -7.04 10.74
N THR A 98 1.33 -6.52 10.25
CA THR A 98 1.28 -5.36 9.34
C THR A 98 0.75 -4.15 10.09
N TRP A 99 1.48 -3.06 10.02
CA TRP A 99 1.02 -1.77 10.53
C TRP A 99 0.28 -1.03 9.43
N CYS A 100 -1.03 -0.98 9.53
CA CYS A 100 -1.90 -0.28 8.60
C CYS A 100 -2.13 1.15 9.10
N ILE A 101 -1.80 2.13 8.26
CA ILE A 101 -1.94 3.56 8.57
C ILE A 101 -2.51 4.32 7.39
N THR A 102 -3.18 5.41 7.70
CA THR A 102 -3.59 6.43 6.75
C THR A 102 -3.10 7.80 7.26
N ALA A 103 -3.44 8.87 6.57
CA ALA A 103 -3.10 10.21 7.03
C ALA A 103 -4.34 11.10 7.12
N SER A 104 -4.31 12.04 8.06
CA SER A 104 -5.33 13.08 8.20
C SER A 104 -5.31 14.04 7.01
N GLY A 105 -6.43 14.72 6.74
CA GLY A 105 -6.51 15.83 5.79
C GLY A 105 -6.10 15.47 4.36
N GLU A 106 -6.51 14.29 3.86
CA GLU A 106 -6.22 13.82 2.49
C GLU A 106 -4.73 13.68 2.15
N MET A 107 -3.88 13.48 3.16
CA MET A 107 -2.43 13.34 2.99
C MET A 107 -1.97 11.88 2.79
N SER A 108 -2.84 10.92 2.53
CA SER A 108 -2.46 9.49 2.45
C SER A 108 -1.50 9.19 1.29
N ASP A 109 -1.71 9.79 0.12
CA ASP A 109 -0.80 9.63 -1.02
C ASP A 109 0.55 10.31 -0.74
N TYR A 110 0.53 11.48 -0.12
CA TYR A 110 1.71 12.17 0.36
C TYR A 110 2.47 11.31 1.38
N LEU A 111 1.78 10.75 2.38
CA LEU A 111 2.35 9.87 3.40
C LEU A 111 3.04 8.66 2.76
N TYR A 112 2.37 8.00 1.82
CA TYR A 112 2.95 6.86 1.11
C TYR A 112 4.25 7.22 0.40
N LEU A 113 4.25 8.29 -0.39
CA LEU A 113 5.42 8.70 -1.18
C LEU A 113 6.55 9.21 -0.28
N LEU A 114 6.23 9.86 0.84
CA LEU A 114 7.19 10.21 1.88
C LEU A 114 7.85 8.95 2.46
N LEU A 115 7.06 7.96 2.89
CA LEU A 115 7.58 6.70 3.44
C LEU A 115 8.43 5.94 2.41
N LEU A 116 8.02 5.95 1.14
CA LEU A 116 8.77 5.36 0.05
C LEU A 116 10.12 6.06 -0.16
N SER A 117 10.14 7.39 -0.12
CA SER A 117 11.36 8.19 -0.29
C SER A 117 12.40 7.97 0.81
N ILE A 118 11.94 7.63 2.02
CA ILE A 118 12.80 7.35 3.17
C ILE A 118 12.99 5.85 3.43
N LYS A 119 12.57 4.96 2.53
CA LYS A 119 12.65 3.50 2.72
C LYS A 119 14.05 3.00 3.11
N PRO A 120 15.16 3.49 2.52
CA PRO A 120 16.51 3.14 2.98
C PRO A 120 16.77 3.58 4.43
N GLU A 121 16.36 4.79 4.80
CA GLU A 121 16.47 5.32 6.16
C GLU A 121 15.60 4.50 7.13
N LEU A 122 14.37 4.11 6.71
CA LEU A 122 13.49 3.25 7.51
C LEU A 122 14.22 1.99 7.95
N ASN A 123 14.84 1.29 7.01
CA ASN A 123 15.51 0.02 7.28
C ASN A 123 16.75 0.15 8.16
N GLN A 124 17.49 1.27 8.05
CA GLN A 124 18.72 1.48 8.80
C GLN A 124 18.49 2.01 10.22
N LYS A 125 17.52 2.91 10.38
CA LYS A 125 17.35 3.70 11.60
C LYS A 125 16.18 3.23 12.46
N TYR A 126 15.04 2.91 11.82
CA TYR A 126 13.78 2.66 12.53
C TYR A 126 13.46 1.17 12.70
N PHE A 127 14.20 0.28 12.06
CA PHE A 127 14.12 -1.16 12.30
C PHE A 127 15.32 -1.61 13.13
N GLN A 128 15.06 -1.95 14.40
CA GLN A 128 16.09 -2.27 15.38
C GLN A 128 15.87 -3.65 15.99
N GLY A 129 16.95 -4.33 16.38
CA GLY A 129 16.97 -5.64 17.03
C GLY A 129 18.23 -6.41 16.71
N THR A 130 18.67 -7.26 17.64
CA THR A 130 19.89 -8.10 17.50
C THR A 130 19.67 -9.39 16.72
N GLY A 131 18.42 -9.81 16.56
CA GLY A 131 17.99 -10.96 15.74
C GLY A 131 17.02 -10.48 14.68
N LEU A 132 15.72 -10.71 14.88
CA LEU A 132 14.69 -10.13 14.04
C LEU A 132 14.54 -8.63 14.37
N LYS A 133 14.73 -7.80 13.36
CA LYS A 133 14.52 -6.35 13.52
C LYS A 133 13.04 -6.04 13.64
N HIS A 134 12.69 -5.07 14.48
CA HIS A 134 11.32 -4.59 14.66
C HIS A 134 11.22 -3.08 14.46
N LEU A 135 10.13 -2.66 13.82
CA LEU A 135 9.82 -1.25 13.59
C LEU A 135 9.61 -0.50 14.92
N GLN A 136 10.39 0.53 15.14
CA GLN A 136 10.28 1.44 16.27
C GLN A 136 9.31 2.58 15.94
N LYS A 137 8.00 2.29 16.06
CA LYS A 137 6.93 3.24 15.71
C LYS A 137 7.04 4.60 16.41
N PRO A 138 7.33 4.69 17.74
CA PRO A 138 7.47 5.99 18.39
C PRO A 138 8.61 6.82 17.77
N MET A 139 9.75 6.18 17.51
CA MET A 139 10.90 6.85 16.91
C MET A 139 10.62 7.33 15.48
N LEU A 140 9.87 6.53 14.70
CA LEU A 140 9.45 6.91 13.35
C LEU A 140 8.46 8.08 13.38
N LYS A 141 7.51 8.09 14.32
CA LYS A 141 6.55 9.18 14.48
C LYS A 141 7.23 10.51 14.87
N ASP A 142 8.33 10.46 15.61
CA ASP A 142 9.10 11.67 15.97
C ASP A 142 9.95 12.25 14.83
N ARG A 143 10.00 11.59 13.67
CA ARG A 143 10.77 12.05 12.53
C ARG A 143 10.27 13.41 12.04
N PRO A 144 11.18 14.42 11.91
CA PRO A 144 10.82 15.70 11.30
C PRO A 144 10.47 15.51 9.82
N ILE A 145 9.36 16.14 9.40
CA ILE A 145 8.89 16.14 8.02
C ILE A 145 8.40 17.53 7.61
N TYR A 146 8.31 17.76 6.31
CA TYR A 146 7.53 18.86 5.78
C TYR A 146 6.06 18.47 5.71
N ILE A 147 5.16 19.28 6.27
CA ILE A 147 3.70 19.13 6.16
C ILE A 147 3.22 20.21 5.18
N PRO A 148 2.71 19.83 4.00
CA PRO A 148 2.29 20.80 3.00
C PRO A 148 1.08 21.64 3.48
N ALA A 149 1.07 22.89 3.08
CA ALA A 149 -0.12 23.73 3.25
C ALA A 149 -1.27 23.20 2.39
N THR A 150 -2.51 23.43 2.80
CA THR A 150 -3.71 22.91 2.11
C THR A 150 -3.69 23.17 0.61
N LYS A 151 -3.34 24.37 0.18
CA LYS A 151 -3.28 24.72 -1.26
C LYS A 151 -2.23 23.95 -2.04
N GLU A 152 -1.07 23.66 -1.43
CA GLU A 152 -0.01 22.84 -2.03
C GLU A 152 -0.45 21.40 -2.15
N LEU A 153 -1.05 20.87 -1.06
CA LEU A 153 -1.59 19.51 -1.00
C LEU A 153 -2.69 19.31 -2.06
N ASP A 154 -3.63 20.25 -2.18
CA ASP A 154 -4.70 20.19 -3.18
C ASP A 154 -4.14 20.11 -4.60
N THR A 155 -3.10 20.91 -4.90
CA THR A 155 -2.46 20.90 -6.22
C THR A 155 -1.77 19.56 -6.49
N PHE A 156 -1.07 19.05 -5.50
CA PHE A 156 -0.41 17.74 -5.56
C PHE A 156 -1.42 16.60 -5.72
N ASN A 157 -2.46 16.58 -4.90
CA ASN A 157 -3.49 15.55 -4.93
C ASN A 157 -4.24 15.50 -6.27
N LYS A 158 -4.59 16.65 -6.85
CA LYS A 158 -5.21 16.72 -8.19
C LYS A 158 -4.39 16.03 -9.28
N THR A 159 -3.08 15.99 -9.12
CA THR A 159 -2.17 15.34 -10.07
C THR A 159 -1.97 13.87 -9.73
N VAL A 160 -1.73 13.54 -8.47
CA VAL A 160 -1.25 12.22 -8.04
C VAL A 160 -2.38 11.24 -7.76
N GLN A 161 -3.48 11.68 -7.15
CA GLN A 161 -4.60 10.79 -6.81
C GLN A 161 -5.17 10.02 -8.02
N PRO A 162 -5.39 10.65 -9.20
CA PRO A 162 -5.87 9.91 -10.36
C PRO A 162 -4.95 8.76 -10.80
N TRP A 163 -3.64 8.89 -10.60
CA TRP A 163 -2.69 7.83 -10.94
C TRP A 163 -2.82 6.63 -9.99
N PHE A 164 -2.97 6.87 -8.69
CA PHE A 164 -3.19 5.78 -7.73
C PHE A 164 -4.58 5.14 -7.90
N ASP A 165 -5.61 5.92 -8.25
CA ASP A 165 -6.93 5.38 -8.58
C ASP A 165 -6.87 4.49 -9.82
N MET A 166 -6.11 4.90 -10.83
CA MET A 166 -5.87 4.10 -12.04
C MET A 166 -5.10 2.82 -11.71
N ILE A 167 -4.07 2.87 -10.87
CA ILE A 167 -3.34 1.68 -10.40
C ILE A 167 -4.31 0.71 -9.70
N ALA A 168 -5.17 1.21 -8.82
CA ALA A 168 -6.16 0.37 -8.13
C ALA A 168 -7.16 -0.27 -9.09
N SER A 169 -7.64 0.50 -10.09
CA SER A 169 -8.51 -0.01 -11.15
C SER A 169 -7.83 -1.11 -11.99
N ASN A 170 -6.59 -0.88 -12.43
CA ASN A 170 -5.82 -1.85 -13.21
C ASN A 170 -5.57 -3.15 -12.43
N VAL A 171 -5.35 -3.07 -11.12
CA VAL A 171 -5.19 -4.25 -10.25
C VAL A 171 -6.48 -5.05 -10.19
N LYS A 172 -7.64 -4.40 -9.98
CA LYS A 172 -8.96 -5.07 -9.97
C LYS A 172 -9.28 -5.72 -11.32
N GLU A 173 -9.05 -5.01 -12.41
CA GLU A 173 -9.27 -5.53 -13.77
C GLU A 173 -8.39 -6.75 -14.03
N SER A 174 -7.12 -6.68 -13.70
CA SER A 174 -6.19 -7.81 -13.84
C SER A 174 -6.64 -9.02 -13.02
N GLN A 175 -7.13 -8.84 -11.80
CA GLN A 175 -7.67 -9.92 -10.98
C GLN A 175 -8.92 -10.54 -11.62
N SER A 176 -9.82 -9.72 -12.16
CA SER A 176 -11.03 -10.19 -12.85
C SER A 176 -10.69 -10.98 -14.11
N LEU A 177 -9.71 -10.51 -14.90
CA LEU A 177 -9.26 -11.20 -16.11
C LEU A 177 -8.58 -12.54 -15.78
N VAL A 178 -7.79 -12.61 -14.71
CA VAL A 178 -7.20 -13.86 -14.23
C VAL A 178 -8.29 -14.85 -13.80
N ALA A 179 -9.29 -14.40 -13.04
CA ALA A 179 -10.41 -15.24 -12.62
C ALA A 179 -11.22 -15.76 -13.82
N LEU A 180 -11.48 -14.90 -14.81
CA LEU A 180 -12.17 -15.27 -16.04
C LEU A 180 -11.36 -16.30 -16.86
N ARG A 181 -10.05 -16.09 -16.99
CA ARG A 181 -9.15 -17.05 -17.65
C ARG A 181 -9.21 -18.42 -16.97
N ASP A 182 -9.08 -18.45 -15.65
CA ASP A 182 -9.03 -19.68 -14.87
C ASP A 182 -10.37 -20.44 -14.90
N TRP A 183 -11.47 -19.71 -15.07
CA TRP A 183 -12.81 -20.29 -15.28
C TRP A 183 -12.99 -20.81 -16.69
N LEU A 184 -12.55 -20.07 -17.73
CA LEU A 184 -12.73 -20.44 -19.14
C LEU A 184 -11.80 -21.58 -19.59
N LEU A 185 -10.55 -21.59 -19.11
CA LEU A 185 -9.53 -22.50 -19.59
C LEU A 185 -9.93 -23.98 -19.48
N PRO A 186 -10.49 -24.49 -18.36
CA PRO A 186 -10.98 -25.86 -18.26
C PRO A 186 -12.15 -26.15 -19.22
N MET A 187 -13.04 -25.15 -19.44
CA MET A 187 -14.18 -25.31 -20.35
C MET A 187 -13.74 -25.48 -21.82
N LEU A 188 -12.77 -24.68 -22.24
CA LEU A 188 -12.18 -24.79 -23.58
C LEU A 188 -11.43 -26.12 -23.76
N MET A 189 -10.67 -26.53 -22.75
CA MET A 189 -9.94 -27.81 -22.80
C MET A 189 -10.85 -29.04 -22.87
N ASN A 190 -12.05 -28.96 -22.26
CA ASN A 190 -13.03 -30.01 -22.23
C ASN A 190 -14.03 -29.93 -23.41
N GLY A 191 -13.89 -28.98 -24.33
CA GLY A 191 -14.80 -28.76 -25.45
C GLY A 191 -16.20 -28.28 -25.05
N GLN A 192 -16.35 -27.72 -23.82
CA GLN A 192 -17.61 -27.17 -23.30
C GLN A 192 -17.87 -25.73 -23.75
N ALA A 193 -16.83 -25.05 -24.23
CA ALA A 193 -16.91 -23.74 -24.86
C ALA A 193 -16.09 -23.74 -26.16
N VAL A 194 -16.55 -22.98 -27.15
CA VAL A 194 -15.88 -22.79 -28.45
C VAL A 194 -15.70 -21.30 -28.66
N VAL A 195 -14.54 -20.90 -29.16
CA VAL A 195 -14.31 -19.52 -29.61
C VAL A 195 -14.84 -19.44 -31.04
N GLU A 196 -15.86 -18.64 -31.27
CA GLU A 196 -16.31 -18.29 -32.63
C GLU A 196 -15.43 -17.17 -33.18
N ASP A 197 -14.94 -17.35 -34.41
CA ASP A 197 -14.12 -16.37 -35.14
C ASP A 197 -14.92 -15.12 -35.57
#